data_1f266ac1c93f4f19d23eb16199e870c4
#
_entry.id   1f266ac1c93f4f19d23eb16199e870c4
#
_cell.length_a   1.000
_cell.length_b   1.000
_cell.length_c   1.000
_cell.angle_alpha   90.00
_cell.angle_beta   90.00
_cell.angle_gamma   90.00
#
_symmetry.space_group_name_H-M   'P 1'
#
loop_
_entity.id
_entity.type
_entity.pdbx_description
1 polymer ?
#
loop_
_entity_poly.entity_id
_entity_poly.type
_entity_poly.pdbx_seq_one_letter_code
_entity_poly.pdbx_strand_id
1 'polypeptide(L)'
;MKNDKMVRFLKNILVLIAVLPLLGSCIREDEVANSPQGNFEALWKIIDEQYCFLEYKQIDWDAIHDKYSRLITGSMSSEGLFEVLGNMLNELQDGHVNLASAHNVSYYDAWYQDYPRNFREDIVEDFYLGKASTDYRTAAGIKYKIFEDNIGYMRYESFSSGIGNGNLDEILSYLAPCSGLIIDVRNNGGGNVTNSERIAARFTNEKVLTGYIRHKTGKGHNDFSKPYPIELEPSNSIRWQKKTVVLTNRRSYSATNDFVNQMSCLPNVTIMGDKTGGGSGMPFTSELPNGWTVRFSASPHFNADMEQIEWGIEPDIKVNMDETDETKHIDTIIEKARAFLKGEWTPAVSE
;
A
#
# COMPACT_ATOMS: atom_id res chain seq x y z
N MET A 1 9.07 21.72 -70.27
CA MET A 1 9.70 22.18 -69.00
C MET A 1 8.85 23.13 -68.14
N LYS A 2 8.00 24.03 -68.68
CA LYS A 2 7.14 24.90 -67.82
C LYS A 2 5.93 24.15 -67.23
N ASN A 3 5.34 23.21 -67.96
CA ASN A 3 4.17 22.46 -67.49
C ASN A 3 4.48 21.42 -66.37
N ASP A 4 5.69 20.84 -66.36
CA ASP A 4 6.07 19.86 -65.31
C ASP A 4 6.27 20.51 -63.95
N LYS A 5 6.77 21.74 -63.92
CA LYS A 5 6.96 22.50 -62.63
C LYS A 5 5.60 22.89 -62.05
N MET A 6 4.62 23.24 -62.88
CA MET A 6 3.30 23.66 -62.45
C MET A 6 2.49 22.45 -61.93
N VAL A 7 2.62 21.28 -62.57
CA VAL A 7 1.98 20.01 -62.14
C VAL A 7 2.57 19.53 -60.82
N ARG A 8 3.89 19.64 -60.62
CA ARG A 8 4.54 19.34 -59.33
C ARG A 8 4.11 20.30 -58.24
N PHE A 9 4.00 21.59 -58.54
CA PHE A 9 3.57 22.61 -57.57
C PHE A 9 2.11 22.36 -57.13
N LEU A 10 1.20 22.06 -58.06
CA LEU A 10 -0.20 21.73 -57.79
C LEU A 10 -0.35 20.40 -57.00
N LYS A 11 0.48 19.36 -57.27
CA LYS A 11 0.52 18.13 -56.49
C LYS A 11 0.98 18.40 -55.04
N ASN A 12 1.98 19.23 -54.86
CA ASN A 12 2.47 19.57 -53.52
C ASN A 12 1.44 20.41 -52.73
N ILE A 13 0.70 21.29 -53.35
CA ILE A 13 -0.40 22.04 -52.72
C ILE A 13 -1.56 21.07 -52.36
N LEU A 14 -1.90 20.13 -53.24
CA LEU A 14 -2.96 19.14 -52.96
C LEU A 14 -2.59 18.22 -51.80
N VAL A 15 -1.33 17.81 -51.68
CA VAL A 15 -0.80 17.05 -50.53
C VAL A 15 -0.81 17.90 -49.25
N LEU A 16 -0.47 19.19 -49.33
CA LEU A 16 -0.50 20.09 -48.15
C LEU A 16 -1.95 20.30 -47.63
N ILE A 17 -2.93 20.44 -48.58
CA ILE A 17 -4.35 20.61 -48.20
C ILE A 17 -4.96 19.29 -47.68
N ALA A 18 -4.47 18.14 -48.10
CA ALA A 18 -4.92 16.84 -47.59
C ALA A 18 -4.34 16.49 -46.20
N VAL A 19 -3.18 17.11 -45.81
CA VAL A 19 -2.55 16.88 -44.51
C VAL A 19 -3.05 17.85 -43.44
N LEU A 20 -3.54 19.05 -43.82
CA LEU A 20 -4.08 20.04 -42.87
C LEU A 20 -5.25 19.54 -42.00
N PRO A 21 -6.23 18.74 -42.48
CA PRO A 21 -7.27 18.21 -41.59
C PRO A 21 -6.79 17.08 -40.66
N LEU A 22 -5.61 16.46 -40.91
CA LEU A 22 -5.04 15.44 -40.03
C LEU A 22 -4.31 16.01 -38.82
N LEU A 23 -3.96 17.30 -38.86
CA LEU A 23 -3.35 18.01 -37.73
C LEU A 23 -4.39 18.71 -36.84
N GLY A 24 -5.65 18.70 -37.22
CA GLY A 24 -6.76 19.29 -36.46
C GLY A 24 -7.54 18.32 -35.59
N SER A 25 -7.09 17.07 -35.45
CA SER A 25 -7.58 16.15 -34.42
C SER A 25 -6.94 16.55 -33.06
N CYS A 26 -7.19 17.77 -32.60
CA CYS A 26 -7.27 18.01 -31.20
C CYS A 26 -8.37 17.07 -30.70
N ILE A 27 -8.00 16.05 -29.94
CA ILE A 27 -8.92 15.39 -29.02
C ILE A 27 -9.48 16.56 -28.19
N ARG A 28 -10.69 17.03 -28.51
CA ARG A 28 -11.46 17.82 -27.57
C ARG A 28 -11.82 16.81 -26.49
N GLU A 29 -11.05 16.75 -25.43
CA GLU A 29 -11.61 16.33 -24.17
C GLU A 29 -12.77 17.31 -23.93
N ASP A 30 -13.98 16.78 -23.81
CA ASP A 30 -15.12 17.59 -23.40
C ASP A 30 -14.73 18.22 -22.07
N GLU A 31 -14.46 19.54 -22.09
CA GLU A 31 -14.11 20.28 -20.86
C GLU A 31 -15.32 20.15 -19.92
N VAL A 32 -15.17 19.32 -18.90
CA VAL A 32 -16.18 19.19 -17.85
C VAL A 32 -16.28 20.51 -17.11
N ALA A 33 -17.48 21.08 -17.06
CA ALA A 33 -17.69 22.39 -16.44
C ALA A 33 -17.27 22.37 -14.97
N ASN A 34 -16.53 23.40 -14.54
CA ASN A 34 -16.23 23.60 -13.13
C ASN A 34 -17.48 24.12 -12.40
N SER A 35 -18.39 23.20 -12.10
CA SER A 35 -19.60 23.40 -11.34
C SER A 35 -19.75 22.25 -10.34
N PRO A 36 -20.60 22.37 -9.30
CA PRO A 36 -20.86 21.26 -8.39
C PRO A 36 -21.21 19.94 -9.11
N GLN A 37 -22.11 20.01 -10.10
CA GLN A 37 -22.51 18.86 -10.91
C GLN A 37 -21.34 18.32 -11.76
N GLY A 38 -20.59 19.23 -12.42
CA GLY A 38 -19.46 18.80 -13.25
C GLY A 38 -18.35 18.12 -12.44
N ASN A 39 -18.04 18.61 -11.25
CA ASN A 39 -17.06 17.98 -10.36
C ASN A 39 -17.55 16.62 -9.84
N PHE A 40 -18.84 16.48 -9.54
CA PHE A 40 -19.45 15.21 -9.16
C PHE A 40 -19.34 14.17 -10.28
N GLU A 41 -19.76 14.53 -11.51
CA GLU A 41 -19.70 13.61 -12.67
C GLU A 41 -18.24 13.24 -13.01
N ALA A 42 -17.31 14.20 -12.93
CA ALA A 42 -15.90 13.93 -13.16
C ALA A 42 -15.34 12.93 -12.13
N LEU A 43 -15.65 13.13 -10.84
CA LEU A 43 -15.22 12.22 -9.78
C LEU A 43 -15.78 10.81 -9.97
N TRP A 44 -17.12 10.72 -10.22
CA TRP A 44 -17.77 9.45 -10.44
C TRP A 44 -17.12 8.69 -11.59
N LYS A 45 -16.91 9.37 -12.73
CA LYS A 45 -16.31 8.79 -13.94
C LYS A 45 -14.85 8.37 -13.72
N ILE A 46 -14.05 9.15 -12.98
CA ILE A 46 -12.67 8.78 -12.65
C ILE A 46 -12.64 7.45 -11.90
N ILE A 47 -13.47 7.29 -10.88
CA ILE A 47 -13.55 6.06 -10.11
C ILE A 47 -14.11 4.91 -10.94
N ASP A 48 -15.19 5.13 -11.71
CA ASP A 48 -15.79 4.14 -12.58
C ASP A 48 -14.78 3.53 -13.57
N GLU A 49 -14.02 4.39 -14.25
CA GLU A 49 -13.09 3.96 -15.30
C GLU A 49 -11.74 3.47 -14.76
N GLN A 50 -11.30 3.90 -13.57
CA GLN A 50 -9.90 3.73 -13.14
C GLN A 50 -9.71 3.01 -11.81
N TYR A 51 -10.69 3.00 -10.91
CA TYR A 51 -10.59 2.28 -9.64
C TYR A 51 -10.59 0.76 -9.87
N CYS A 52 -9.67 0.04 -9.23
CA CYS A 52 -9.42 -1.35 -9.57
C CYS A 52 -10.22 -2.39 -8.77
N PHE A 53 -11.01 -1.98 -7.77
CA PHE A 53 -11.66 -2.92 -6.86
C PHE A 53 -13.19 -2.88 -6.87
N LEU A 54 -13.86 -2.21 -7.82
CA LEU A 54 -15.34 -2.16 -7.86
C LEU A 54 -15.94 -3.58 -7.87
N GLU A 55 -15.50 -4.42 -8.79
CA GLU A 55 -15.97 -5.80 -8.91
C GLU A 55 -15.54 -6.67 -7.73
N TYR A 56 -14.28 -6.56 -7.30
CA TYR A 56 -13.76 -7.35 -6.18
C TYR A 56 -14.51 -7.07 -4.87
N LYS A 57 -14.83 -5.81 -4.62
CA LYS A 57 -15.58 -5.37 -3.44
C LYS A 57 -17.10 -5.46 -3.63
N GLN A 58 -17.58 -5.87 -4.81
CA GLN A 58 -19.00 -5.99 -5.18
C GLN A 58 -19.76 -4.66 -4.98
N ILE A 59 -19.15 -3.55 -5.40
CA ILE A 59 -19.70 -2.21 -5.25
C ILE A 59 -20.53 -1.86 -6.50
N ASP A 60 -21.82 -1.59 -6.31
CA ASP A 60 -22.70 -1.03 -7.34
C ASP A 60 -22.48 0.49 -7.43
N TRP A 61 -21.51 0.87 -8.29
CA TRP A 61 -21.09 2.25 -8.40
C TRP A 61 -22.15 3.13 -9.08
N ASP A 62 -23.00 2.57 -9.95
CA ASP A 62 -24.15 3.26 -10.54
C ASP A 62 -25.22 3.58 -9.49
N ALA A 63 -25.52 2.65 -8.60
CA ALA A 63 -26.45 2.89 -7.49
C ALA A 63 -25.92 3.98 -6.53
N ILE A 64 -24.60 4.05 -6.32
CA ILE A 64 -23.95 5.11 -5.54
C ILE A 64 -24.08 6.45 -6.27
N HIS A 65 -23.89 6.51 -7.61
CA HIS A 65 -24.15 7.70 -8.40
C HIS A 65 -25.57 8.20 -8.19
N ASP A 66 -26.57 7.34 -8.35
CA ASP A 66 -27.98 7.67 -8.19
C ASP A 66 -28.32 8.19 -6.77
N LYS A 67 -27.67 7.66 -5.76
CA LYS A 67 -27.81 8.10 -4.37
C LYS A 67 -27.28 9.52 -4.18
N TYR A 68 -26.05 9.76 -4.61
CA TYR A 68 -25.33 11.00 -4.31
C TYR A 68 -25.66 12.15 -5.27
N SER A 69 -26.00 11.87 -6.52
CA SER A 69 -26.43 12.89 -7.51
C SER A 69 -27.60 13.73 -7.03
N ARG A 70 -28.53 13.14 -6.26
CA ARG A 70 -29.69 13.83 -5.69
C ARG A 70 -29.34 14.85 -4.61
N LEU A 71 -28.13 14.77 -4.06
CA LEU A 71 -27.63 15.71 -3.04
C LEU A 71 -26.94 16.91 -3.66
N ILE A 72 -26.58 16.84 -4.95
CA ILE A 72 -25.86 17.91 -5.64
C ILE A 72 -26.85 18.99 -6.12
N THR A 73 -26.56 20.23 -5.71
CA THR A 73 -27.35 21.41 -6.17
C THR A 73 -26.40 22.45 -6.78
N GLY A 74 -26.91 23.22 -7.76
CA GLY A 74 -26.11 24.25 -8.43
C GLY A 74 -25.64 25.40 -7.54
N SER A 75 -26.24 25.58 -6.36
CA SER A 75 -25.90 26.61 -5.37
C SER A 75 -25.14 26.07 -4.16
N MET A 76 -24.69 24.82 -4.22
CA MET A 76 -23.95 24.18 -3.13
C MET A 76 -22.65 24.91 -2.83
N SER A 77 -22.31 25.06 -1.55
CA SER A 77 -21.01 25.60 -1.15
C SER A 77 -19.88 24.61 -1.44
N SER A 78 -18.66 25.12 -1.49
CA SER A 78 -17.46 24.28 -1.68
C SER A 78 -17.31 23.22 -0.58
N GLU A 79 -17.58 23.60 0.67
CA GLU A 79 -17.53 22.68 1.82
C GLU A 79 -18.61 21.59 1.71
N GLY A 80 -19.84 21.98 1.34
CA GLY A 80 -20.93 21.02 1.17
C GLY A 80 -20.65 20.06 0.02
N LEU A 81 -20.10 20.53 -1.10
CA LEU A 81 -19.66 19.68 -2.19
C LEU A 81 -18.56 18.71 -1.73
N PHE A 82 -17.55 19.21 -1.00
CA PHE A 82 -16.45 18.38 -0.50
C PHE A 82 -16.96 17.26 0.41
N GLU A 83 -17.89 17.55 1.30
CA GLU A 83 -18.51 16.57 2.19
C GLU A 83 -19.27 15.50 1.42
N VAL A 84 -20.09 15.89 0.44
CA VAL A 84 -20.86 14.92 -0.38
C VAL A 84 -19.93 14.04 -1.19
N LEU A 85 -18.90 14.60 -1.84
CA LEU A 85 -17.93 13.83 -2.62
C LEU A 85 -17.08 12.91 -1.74
N GLY A 86 -16.65 13.38 -0.58
CA GLY A 86 -15.91 12.58 0.40
C GLY A 86 -16.74 11.40 0.93
N ASN A 87 -18.01 11.62 1.24
CA ASN A 87 -18.92 10.57 1.67
C ASN A 87 -19.19 9.54 0.57
N MET A 88 -19.30 9.98 -0.69
CA MET A 88 -19.42 9.08 -1.85
C MET A 88 -18.18 8.18 -1.97
N LEU A 89 -16.98 8.73 -1.84
CA LEU A 89 -15.74 7.96 -1.91
C LEU A 89 -15.59 6.97 -0.74
N ASN A 90 -16.11 7.28 0.43
CA ASN A 90 -16.06 6.41 1.61
C ASN A 90 -16.88 5.11 1.43
N GLU A 91 -17.85 5.08 0.50
CA GLU A 91 -18.55 3.85 0.11
C GLU A 91 -17.59 2.78 -0.48
N LEU A 92 -16.43 3.20 -0.99
CA LEU A 92 -15.41 2.29 -1.52
C LEU A 92 -14.65 1.51 -0.43
N GLN A 93 -14.75 1.92 0.84
CA GLN A 93 -14.10 1.28 1.98
C GLN A 93 -12.61 1.00 1.73
N ASP A 94 -11.89 2.01 1.23
CA ASP A 94 -10.49 1.89 0.84
C ASP A 94 -9.66 3.05 1.43
N GLY A 95 -8.70 2.72 2.29
CA GLY A 95 -7.81 3.69 2.92
C GLY A 95 -6.88 4.42 1.95
N HIS A 96 -6.71 3.92 0.71
CA HIS A 96 -5.99 4.62 -0.34
C HIS A 96 -6.85 5.64 -1.10
N VAL A 97 -8.18 5.62 -0.93
CA VAL A 97 -9.07 6.58 -1.57
C VAL A 97 -9.17 7.84 -0.71
N ASN A 98 -8.73 8.94 -1.29
CA ASN A 98 -8.70 10.23 -0.62
C ASN A 98 -9.17 11.34 -1.57
N LEU A 99 -9.97 12.27 -1.07
CA LEU A 99 -10.25 13.54 -1.72
C LEU A 99 -9.48 14.64 -0.99
N ALA A 100 -8.70 15.43 -1.70
CA ALA A 100 -7.95 16.52 -1.11
C ALA A 100 -8.27 17.86 -1.80
N SER A 101 -8.45 18.89 -0.99
CA SER A 101 -8.53 20.29 -1.40
C SER A 101 -7.37 21.07 -0.77
N ALA A 102 -7.31 22.38 -1.00
CA ALA A 102 -6.28 23.23 -0.39
C ALA A 102 -6.32 23.24 1.16
N HIS A 103 -7.47 22.92 1.77
CA HIS A 103 -7.70 23.07 3.20
C HIS A 103 -8.28 21.83 3.88
N ASN A 104 -8.62 20.79 3.11
CA ASN A 104 -9.35 19.63 3.64
C ASN A 104 -8.91 18.34 2.96
N VAL A 105 -8.91 17.23 3.72
CA VAL A 105 -8.69 15.88 3.20
C VAL A 105 -9.77 14.97 3.76
N SER A 106 -10.46 14.23 2.88
CA SER A 106 -11.39 13.16 3.25
C SER A 106 -10.73 11.81 2.99
N TYR A 107 -10.88 10.86 3.91
CA TYR A 107 -10.35 9.50 3.81
C TYR A 107 -11.19 8.52 4.64
N TYR A 108 -11.16 7.26 4.24
CA TYR A 108 -11.79 6.16 4.97
C TYR A 108 -10.80 5.55 5.96
N ASP A 109 -11.16 5.41 7.23
CA ASP A 109 -10.28 4.92 8.31
C ASP A 109 -10.86 3.78 9.15
N ALA A 110 -12.12 3.37 8.93
CA ALA A 110 -12.75 2.26 9.65
C ALA A 110 -12.04 0.91 9.45
N TRP A 111 -11.20 0.77 8.41
CA TRP A 111 -10.40 -0.43 8.16
C TRP A 111 -9.44 -0.80 9.31
N TYR A 112 -9.14 0.15 10.22
CA TYR A 112 -8.35 -0.11 11.43
C TYR A 112 -9.05 0.30 12.73
N GLN A 113 -10.02 1.21 12.69
CA GLN A 113 -10.68 1.70 13.91
C GLN A 113 -11.59 0.67 14.56
N ASP A 114 -12.23 -0.19 13.75
CA ASP A 114 -13.17 -1.21 14.21
C ASP A 114 -12.48 -2.50 14.70
N TYR A 115 -11.15 -2.48 14.85
CA TYR A 115 -10.35 -3.66 15.20
C TYR A 115 -9.51 -3.45 16.46
N PRO A 116 -9.13 -4.53 17.18
CA PRO A 116 -8.23 -4.44 18.32
C PRO A 116 -6.93 -3.75 17.93
N ARG A 117 -6.45 -2.87 18.80
CA ARG A 117 -5.24 -2.10 18.51
C ARG A 117 -3.98 -2.98 18.45
N ASN A 118 -3.90 -4.00 19.31
CA ASN A 118 -2.82 -4.98 19.39
C ASN A 118 -1.41 -4.37 19.41
N PHE A 119 -1.28 -3.19 20.02
CA PHE A 119 -0.03 -2.46 20.13
C PHE A 119 -0.12 -1.30 21.12
N ARG A 120 0.88 -1.21 22.00
CA ARG A 120 1.09 -0.12 22.95
C ARG A 120 2.48 0.46 22.73
N GLU A 121 2.51 1.66 22.16
CA GLU A 121 3.77 2.34 21.82
C GLU A 121 4.60 2.64 23.06
N ASP A 122 3.97 3.12 24.13
CA ASP A 122 4.60 3.39 25.42
C ASP A 122 5.27 2.13 26.02
N ILE A 123 4.63 0.96 25.93
CA ILE A 123 5.22 -0.29 26.39
C ILE A 123 6.46 -0.64 25.55
N VAL A 124 6.36 -0.57 24.22
CA VAL A 124 7.49 -0.92 23.35
C VAL A 124 8.66 0.05 23.50
N GLU A 125 8.39 1.36 23.53
CA GLU A 125 9.45 2.36 23.64
C GLU A 125 10.14 2.31 25.01
N ASP A 126 9.38 2.26 26.11
CA ASP A 126 9.95 2.40 27.45
C ASP A 126 10.51 1.08 27.99
N PHE A 127 9.91 -0.07 27.69
CA PHE A 127 10.25 -1.35 28.32
C PHE A 127 11.00 -2.33 27.40
N TYR A 128 10.87 -2.22 26.07
CA TYR A 128 11.58 -3.09 25.13
C TYR A 128 12.73 -2.37 24.43
N LEU A 129 12.57 -1.15 24.00
CA LEU A 129 13.65 -0.37 23.38
C LEU A 129 14.52 0.32 24.43
N GLY A 130 13.92 1.15 25.29
CA GLY A 130 14.65 1.93 26.29
C GLY A 130 15.16 3.25 25.73
N LYS A 131 16.31 3.73 26.22
CA LYS A 131 16.86 5.04 25.84
C LYS A 131 17.61 4.98 24.51
N ALA A 132 17.29 5.93 23.63
CA ALA A 132 17.97 6.10 22.36
C ALA A 132 19.50 6.23 22.54
N SER A 133 20.26 5.63 21.64
CA SER A 133 21.73 5.62 21.60
C SER A 133 22.43 4.93 22.78
N THR A 134 21.69 4.53 23.81
CA THR A 134 22.22 3.78 24.97
C THR A 134 21.75 2.32 24.88
N ASP A 135 20.45 2.10 24.79
CA ASP A 135 19.83 0.78 24.89
C ASP A 135 19.49 0.18 23.53
N TYR A 136 19.31 1.02 22.51
CA TYR A 136 19.11 0.60 21.14
C TYR A 136 19.86 1.49 20.14
N ARG A 137 20.02 0.98 18.92
CA ARG A 137 20.63 1.69 17.77
C ARG A 137 19.58 2.07 16.76
N THR A 138 19.91 3.03 15.90
CA THR A 138 19.03 3.47 14.80
C THR A 138 19.83 3.60 13.51
N ALA A 139 19.30 3.03 12.42
CA ALA A 139 19.81 3.25 11.06
C ALA A 139 18.64 3.38 10.10
N ALA A 140 18.61 4.47 9.32
CA ALA A 140 17.55 4.76 8.33
C ALA A 140 16.10 4.61 8.88
N GLY A 141 15.86 5.05 10.13
CA GLY A 141 14.56 4.97 10.78
C GLY A 141 14.20 3.60 11.38
N ILE A 142 15.06 2.59 11.24
CA ILE A 142 14.90 1.32 11.95
C ILE A 142 15.58 1.42 13.31
N LYS A 143 14.81 1.18 14.38
CA LYS A 143 15.31 0.99 15.74
C LYS A 143 15.65 -0.48 15.93
N TYR A 144 16.85 -0.82 16.46
CA TYR A 144 17.25 -2.20 16.60
C TYR A 144 18.13 -2.44 17.81
N LYS A 145 17.98 -3.61 18.42
CA LYS A 145 18.78 -4.07 19.57
C LYS A 145 18.84 -5.59 19.67
N ILE A 146 19.66 -6.09 20.58
CA ILE A 146 19.70 -7.49 20.99
C ILE A 146 19.08 -7.57 22.38
N PHE A 147 18.06 -8.41 22.57
CA PHE A 147 17.51 -8.71 23.88
C PHE A 147 18.44 -9.60 24.69
N GLU A 148 18.27 -9.61 26.03
CA GLU A 148 19.10 -10.40 26.96
C GLU A 148 19.11 -11.90 26.67
N ASP A 149 18.02 -12.43 26.07
CA ASP A 149 17.89 -13.81 25.65
C ASP A 149 18.45 -14.12 24.25
N ASN A 150 19.26 -13.20 23.72
CA ASN A 150 19.94 -13.33 22.42
C ASN A 150 18.99 -13.37 21.20
N ILE A 151 17.80 -12.76 21.32
CA ILE A 151 16.88 -12.51 20.20
C ILE A 151 17.13 -11.09 19.68
N GLY A 152 17.30 -10.95 18.36
CA GLY A 152 17.36 -9.65 17.71
C GLY A 152 15.97 -9.02 17.59
N TYR A 153 15.89 -7.70 17.74
CA TYR A 153 14.64 -6.95 17.56
C TYR A 153 14.89 -5.76 16.64
N MET A 154 14.05 -5.64 15.62
CA MET A 154 14.01 -4.52 14.67
C MET A 154 12.60 -3.96 14.67
N ARG A 155 12.45 -2.66 14.95
CA ARG A 155 11.21 -1.93 14.76
C ARG A 155 11.30 -0.96 13.59
N TYR A 156 10.41 -1.05 12.64
CA TYR A 156 10.33 -0.14 11.50
C TYR A 156 8.93 0.47 11.41
N GLU A 157 8.85 1.77 11.65
CA GLU A 157 7.58 2.49 11.84
C GLU A 157 6.99 3.01 10.53
N SER A 158 7.80 3.15 9.48
CA SER A 158 7.34 3.64 8.19
C SER A 158 8.29 3.27 7.07
N PHE A 159 7.76 2.79 5.96
CA PHE A 159 8.51 2.58 4.72
C PHE A 159 8.72 3.88 3.91
N SER A 160 8.30 5.04 4.42
CA SER A 160 8.53 6.34 3.76
C SER A 160 9.98 6.79 3.82
N SER A 161 10.73 6.40 4.86
CA SER A 161 12.15 6.71 4.98
C SER A 161 12.98 5.80 4.09
N GLY A 162 13.87 6.41 3.27
CA GLY A 162 14.75 5.64 2.41
C GLY A 162 15.75 4.81 3.20
N ILE A 163 15.89 3.53 2.85
CA ILE A 163 16.88 2.64 3.44
C ILE A 163 17.85 2.13 2.38
N GLY A 164 19.16 2.28 2.63
CA GLY A 164 20.22 1.81 1.75
C GLY A 164 20.77 0.44 2.17
N ASN A 165 21.51 -0.18 1.27
CA ASN A 165 22.17 -1.46 1.55
C ASN A 165 23.13 -1.37 2.74
N GLY A 166 23.91 -0.27 2.85
CA GLY A 166 24.82 -0.07 3.97
C GLY A 166 24.13 0.00 5.34
N ASN A 167 22.92 0.59 5.41
CA ASN A 167 22.15 0.61 6.64
C ASN A 167 21.69 -0.80 7.04
N LEU A 168 21.24 -1.60 6.08
CA LEU A 168 20.84 -2.99 6.34
C LEU A 168 22.05 -3.87 6.68
N ASP A 169 23.20 -3.63 6.05
CA ASP A 169 24.45 -4.35 6.38
C ASP A 169 24.90 -4.04 7.83
N GLU A 170 24.81 -2.78 8.26
CA GLU A 170 25.08 -2.38 9.64
C GLU A 170 24.16 -3.10 10.63
N ILE A 171 22.83 -3.05 10.38
CA ILE A 171 21.81 -3.68 11.23
C ILE A 171 22.06 -5.19 11.33
N LEU A 172 22.14 -5.88 10.19
CA LEU A 172 22.25 -7.33 10.14
C LEU A 172 23.61 -7.83 10.66
N SER A 173 24.71 -7.08 10.49
CA SER A 173 26.00 -7.38 11.10
C SER A 173 25.94 -7.31 12.63
N TYR A 174 25.27 -6.27 13.15
CA TYR A 174 25.11 -6.13 14.61
C TYR A 174 24.25 -7.26 15.20
N LEU A 175 23.19 -7.66 14.49
CA LEU A 175 22.28 -8.72 14.92
C LEU A 175 22.79 -10.14 14.59
N ALA A 176 23.87 -10.28 13.83
CA ALA A 176 24.39 -11.57 13.39
C ALA A 176 24.61 -12.62 14.52
N PRO A 177 25.00 -12.27 15.75
CA PRO A 177 25.13 -13.23 16.86
C PRO A 177 23.81 -13.82 17.33
N CYS A 178 22.67 -13.16 17.10
CA CYS A 178 21.36 -13.56 17.63
C CYS A 178 20.93 -14.93 17.07
N SER A 179 20.17 -15.68 17.87
CA SER A 179 19.61 -16.98 17.50
C SER A 179 18.37 -16.87 16.60
N GLY A 180 17.63 -15.77 16.68
CA GLY A 180 16.46 -15.44 15.90
C GLY A 180 16.23 -13.94 15.84
N LEU A 181 15.30 -13.50 15.02
CA LEU A 181 14.99 -12.08 14.78
C LEU A 181 13.49 -11.83 14.85
N ILE A 182 13.11 -10.74 15.51
CA ILE A 182 11.78 -10.16 15.47
C ILE A 182 11.84 -8.88 14.64
N ILE A 183 10.97 -8.77 13.63
CA ILE A 183 10.75 -7.55 12.84
C ILE A 183 9.37 -7.03 13.19
N ASP A 184 9.30 -5.92 13.90
CA ASP A 184 8.04 -5.31 14.33
C ASP A 184 7.61 -4.21 13.33
N VAL A 185 6.57 -4.51 12.55
CA VAL A 185 5.94 -3.59 11.61
C VAL A 185 4.49 -3.26 12.01
N ARG A 186 4.16 -3.47 13.27
CA ARG A 186 2.87 -3.03 13.81
C ARG A 186 2.78 -1.50 13.76
N ASN A 187 1.62 -0.97 13.45
CA ASN A 187 1.37 0.47 13.21
C ASN A 187 2.20 1.10 12.07
N ASN A 188 2.83 0.32 11.21
CA ASN A 188 3.51 0.82 10.03
C ASN A 188 2.49 0.97 8.88
N GLY A 189 2.09 2.20 8.58
CA GLY A 189 1.11 2.53 7.53
C GLY A 189 1.64 2.42 6.09
N GLY A 190 2.85 1.92 5.90
CA GLY A 190 3.44 1.73 4.57
C GLY A 190 4.40 2.85 4.15
N GLY A 191 4.43 3.13 2.85
CA GLY A 191 5.32 4.09 2.21
C GLY A 191 5.80 3.60 0.84
N ASN A 192 7.11 3.53 0.64
CA ASN A 192 7.71 3.13 -0.63
C ASN A 192 7.91 1.61 -0.70
N VAL A 193 7.27 0.95 -1.66
CA VAL A 193 7.39 -0.50 -1.93
C VAL A 193 8.83 -0.94 -2.25
N THR A 194 9.67 -0.06 -2.80
CA THR A 194 11.08 -0.38 -3.03
C THR A 194 11.86 -0.60 -1.72
N ASN A 195 11.42 0.03 -0.62
CA ASN A 195 12.02 -0.20 0.69
C ASN A 195 11.57 -1.54 1.28
N SER A 196 10.30 -1.94 1.07
CA SER A 196 9.80 -3.26 1.49
C SER A 196 10.56 -4.38 0.79
N GLU A 197 10.69 -4.32 -0.52
CA GLU A 197 11.45 -5.28 -1.34
C GLU A 197 12.93 -5.35 -0.90
N ARG A 198 13.58 -4.20 -0.69
CA ARG A 198 14.99 -4.15 -0.29
C ARG A 198 15.25 -4.82 1.06
N ILE A 199 14.32 -4.70 2.00
CA ILE A 199 14.43 -5.40 3.28
C ILE A 199 14.15 -6.89 3.08
N ALA A 200 13.05 -7.27 2.43
CA ALA A 200 12.68 -8.66 2.21
C ALA A 200 13.78 -9.47 1.46
N ALA A 201 14.46 -8.84 0.49
CA ALA A 201 15.58 -9.43 -0.25
C ALA A 201 16.75 -9.90 0.63
N ARG A 202 16.82 -9.45 1.89
CA ARG A 202 17.83 -9.88 2.86
C ARG A 202 17.52 -11.23 3.52
N PHE A 203 16.30 -11.76 3.34
CA PHE A 203 15.82 -12.95 4.04
C PHE A 203 15.69 -14.19 3.14
N THR A 204 16.09 -14.09 1.89
CA THR A 204 16.15 -15.21 0.94
C THR A 204 17.54 -15.38 0.33
N ASN A 205 17.88 -16.62 -0.07
CA ASN A 205 19.04 -16.96 -0.89
C ASN A 205 18.68 -17.27 -2.35
N GLU A 206 17.39 -17.37 -2.63
CA GLU A 206 16.87 -17.77 -3.91
C GLU A 206 15.87 -16.73 -4.42
N LYS A 207 15.68 -16.68 -5.73
CA LYS A 207 14.61 -15.94 -6.36
C LYS A 207 13.27 -16.59 -5.98
N VAL A 208 12.34 -15.79 -5.44
CA VAL A 208 11.04 -16.26 -4.97
C VAL A 208 9.93 -15.49 -5.67
N LEU A 209 8.96 -16.21 -6.24
CA LEU A 209 7.72 -15.60 -6.69
C LEU A 209 6.90 -15.21 -5.44
N THR A 210 6.62 -13.92 -5.28
CA THR A 210 5.90 -13.39 -4.12
C THR A 210 4.49 -12.90 -4.44
N GLY A 211 4.17 -12.77 -5.72
CA GLY A 211 2.84 -12.34 -6.12
C GLY A 211 2.73 -11.92 -7.56
N TYR A 212 1.67 -11.18 -7.84
CA TYR A 212 1.38 -10.63 -9.15
C TYR A 212 0.77 -9.24 -9.06
N ILE A 213 0.92 -8.47 -10.13
CA ILE A 213 0.25 -7.18 -10.32
C ILE A 213 -0.49 -7.19 -11.66
N ARG A 214 -1.63 -6.52 -11.72
CA ARG A 214 -2.34 -6.23 -12.97
C ARG A 214 -2.52 -4.73 -13.12
N HIS A 215 -2.62 -4.27 -14.36
CA HIS A 215 -2.84 -2.86 -14.68
C HIS A 215 -4.11 -2.69 -15.50
N LYS A 216 -4.83 -1.60 -15.28
CA LYS A 216 -5.98 -1.23 -16.13
C LYS A 216 -5.50 -1.06 -17.57
N THR A 217 -6.27 -1.59 -18.52
CA THR A 217 -6.02 -1.53 -19.98
C THR A 217 -7.17 -0.89 -20.75
N GLY A 218 -8.27 -0.60 -20.07
CA GLY A 218 -9.46 0.01 -20.63
C GLY A 218 -10.35 0.59 -19.55
N LYS A 219 -11.54 1.04 -19.94
CA LYS A 219 -12.50 1.74 -19.07
C LYS A 219 -13.44 0.80 -18.31
N GLY A 220 -13.64 -0.43 -18.80
CA GLY A 220 -14.49 -1.41 -18.13
C GLY A 220 -13.89 -1.88 -16.79
N HIS A 221 -14.73 -2.23 -15.82
CA HIS A 221 -14.30 -2.60 -14.46
C HIS A 221 -13.32 -3.78 -14.45
N ASN A 222 -13.46 -4.71 -15.41
CA ASN A 222 -12.60 -5.89 -15.55
C ASN A 222 -11.53 -5.78 -16.65
N ASP A 223 -11.34 -4.59 -17.22
CA ASP A 223 -10.34 -4.35 -18.26
C ASP A 223 -8.94 -4.27 -17.68
N PHE A 224 -8.35 -5.43 -17.41
CA PHE A 224 -7.02 -5.56 -16.87
C PHE A 224 -6.07 -6.30 -17.82
N SER A 225 -4.78 -5.99 -17.69
CA SER A 225 -3.72 -6.77 -18.30
C SER A 225 -3.73 -8.22 -17.79
N LYS A 226 -3.03 -9.12 -18.48
CA LYS A 226 -2.61 -10.38 -17.86
C LYS A 226 -1.78 -10.08 -16.60
N PRO A 227 -1.73 -11.01 -15.61
CA PRO A 227 -0.88 -10.85 -14.44
C PRO A 227 0.60 -10.76 -14.82
N TYR A 228 1.33 -9.82 -14.20
CA TYR A 228 2.77 -9.75 -14.25
C TYR A 228 3.32 -10.30 -12.92
N PRO A 229 4.26 -11.26 -12.95
CA PRO A 229 4.84 -11.80 -11.73
C PRO A 229 5.65 -10.75 -10.97
N ILE A 230 5.57 -10.79 -9.65
CA ILE A 230 6.43 -10.04 -8.74
C ILE A 230 7.39 -11.05 -8.12
N GLU A 231 8.66 -10.93 -8.44
CA GLU A 231 9.70 -11.86 -8.02
C GLU A 231 10.69 -11.14 -7.11
N LEU A 232 10.91 -11.70 -5.93
CA LEU A 232 11.89 -11.21 -4.97
C LEU A 232 13.26 -11.82 -5.28
N GLU A 233 14.20 -11.00 -5.72
CA GLU A 233 15.59 -11.41 -5.94
C GLU A 233 16.40 -11.32 -4.64
N PRO A 234 17.29 -12.29 -4.35
CA PRO A 234 18.13 -12.22 -3.16
C PRO A 234 19.11 -11.05 -3.24
N SER A 235 19.31 -10.36 -2.14
CA SER A 235 20.31 -9.29 -2.04
C SER A 235 21.73 -9.84 -2.23
N ASN A 236 22.60 -9.09 -2.92
CA ASN A 236 24.04 -9.39 -3.03
C ASN A 236 24.86 -8.98 -1.79
N SER A 237 24.21 -8.35 -0.79
CA SER A 237 24.81 -7.93 0.47
C SER A 237 24.50 -8.92 1.59
N ILE A 238 24.75 -8.56 2.87
CA ILE A 238 24.51 -9.43 4.03
C ILE A 238 23.05 -9.89 4.06
N ARG A 239 22.84 -11.19 4.23
CA ARG A 239 21.53 -11.83 4.31
C ARG A 239 21.35 -12.55 5.64
N TRP A 240 20.10 -12.62 6.08
CA TRP A 240 19.69 -13.30 7.30
C TRP A 240 18.91 -14.56 6.97
N GLN A 241 19.39 -15.72 7.44
CA GLN A 241 18.80 -17.03 7.11
C GLN A 241 18.30 -17.79 8.34
N LYS A 242 18.35 -17.17 9.51
CA LYS A 242 17.85 -17.77 10.75
C LYS A 242 16.34 -17.49 10.88
N LYS A 243 15.68 -18.17 11.80
CA LYS A 243 14.26 -17.98 12.10
C LYS A 243 13.95 -16.50 12.33
N THR A 244 12.89 -16.04 11.72
CA THR A 244 12.41 -14.65 11.81
C THR A 244 10.91 -14.65 12.11
N VAL A 245 10.48 -13.78 13.01
CA VAL A 245 9.07 -13.49 13.25
C VAL A 245 8.79 -12.06 12.83
N VAL A 246 7.79 -11.86 11.97
CA VAL A 246 7.29 -10.53 11.60
C VAL A 246 6.03 -10.25 12.39
N LEU A 247 6.04 -9.20 13.20
CA LEU A 247 4.88 -8.79 14.00
C LEU A 247 4.00 -7.82 13.23
N THR A 248 2.71 -8.15 13.14
CA THR A 248 1.71 -7.40 12.39
C THR A 248 0.50 -7.02 13.24
N ASN A 249 -0.17 -5.97 12.83
CA ASN A 249 -1.49 -5.61 13.33
C ASN A 249 -2.31 -4.94 12.23
N ARG A 250 -3.55 -4.57 12.53
CA ARG A 250 -4.48 -3.97 11.57
C ARG A 250 -3.98 -2.68 10.93
N ARG A 251 -3.00 -1.98 11.52
CA ARG A 251 -2.34 -0.80 10.95
C ARG A 251 -1.07 -1.11 10.15
N SER A 252 -0.70 -2.38 9.98
CA SER A 252 0.31 -2.79 9.00
C SER A 252 -0.34 -2.73 7.61
N TYR A 253 -0.11 -1.63 6.86
CA TYR A 253 -0.92 -1.26 5.70
C TYR A 253 -0.06 -0.89 4.48
N SER A 254 -0.61 -1.02 3.25
CA SER A 254 0.02 -0.54 2.01
C SER A 254 1.36 -1.25 1.76
N ALA A 255 2.48 -0.51 1.59
CA ALA A 255 3.81 -1.12 1.39
C ALA A 255 4.22 -2.07 2.53
N THR A 256 3.64 -1.92 3.73
CA THR A 256 3.83 -2.89 4.82
C THR A 256 3.07 -4.18 4.56
N ASN A 257 1.85 -4.11 4.02
CA ASN A 257 1.11 -5.29 3.59
C ASN A 257 1.86 -6.05 2.48
N ASP A 258 2.43 -5.32 1.52
CA ASP A 258 3.29 -5.87 0.46
C ASP A 258 4.56 -6.52 1.05
N PHE A 259 5.22 -5.88 2.03
CA PHE A 259 6.34 -6.47 2.78
C PHE A 259 5.96 -7.77 3.46
N VAL A 260 4.83 -7.80 4.16
CA VAL A 260 4.32 -9.01 4.83
C VAL A 260 4.03 -10.11 3.83
N ASN A 261 3.43 -9.77 2.66
CA ASN A 261 3.21 -10.73 1.58
C ASN A 261 4.53 -11.34 1.07
N GLN A 262 5.56 -10.53 0.86
CA GLN A 262 6.87 -11.02 0.44
C GLN A 262 7.51 -11.92 1.50
N MET A 263 7.47 -11.50 2.77
CA MET A 263 8.05 -12.23 3.89
C MET A 263 7.33 -13.56 4.15
N SER A 264 6.02 -13.65 3.99
CA SER A 264 5.24 -14.88 4.16
C SER A 264 5.58 -15.98 3.16
N CYS A 265 6.18 -15.62 2.02
CA CYS A 265 6.67 -16.59 1.04
C CYS A 265 8.01 -17.25 1.43
N LEU A 266 8.64 -16.83 2.53
CA LEU A 266 9.99 -17.27 2.90
C LEU A 266 9.95 -18.34 4.01
N PRO A 267 10.65 -19.49 3.84
CA PRO A 267 10.48 -20.65 4.72
C PRO A 267 11.02 -20.46 6.14
N ASN A 268 11.87 -19.46 6.36
CA ASN A 268 12.44 -19.11 7.67
C ASN A 268 11.67 -18.00 8.39
N VAL A 269 10.55 -17.54 7.83
CA VAL A 269 9.74 -16.44 8.35
C VAL A 269 8.40 -16.96 8.85
N THR A 270 7.93 -16.40 9.95
CA THR A 270 6.60 -16.61 10.52
C THR A 270 5.95 -15.26 10.77
N ILE A 271 4.74 -15.06 10.29
CA ILE A 271 3.94 -13.86 10.55
C ILE A 271 3.16 -14.07 11.84
N MET A 272 3.27 -13.16 12.80
CA MET A 272 2.63 -13.29 14.10
C MET A 272 1.93 -11.98 14.52
N GLY A 273 0.81 -12.10 15.20
CA GLY A 273 0.03 -10.98 15.72
C GLY A 273 -1.39 -10.97 15.19
N ASP A 274 -1.80 -9.91 14.55
CA ASP A 274 -3.13 -9.79 13.95
C ASP A 274 -3.05 -9.60 12.42
N LYS A 275 -4.17 -9.80 11.76
CA LYS A 275 -4.34 -9.55 10.34
C LYS A 275 -3.85 -8.15 9.97
N THR A 276 -3.16 -8.03 8.85
CA THR A 276 -2.75 -6.72 8.32
C THR A 276 -3.95 -5.89 7.85
N GLY A 277 -3.74 -4.62 7.59
CA GLY A 277 -4.78 -3.71 7.12
C GLY A 277 -5.10 -3.80 5.63
N GLY A 278 -4.25 -4.47 4.86
CA GLY A 278 -4.42 -4.54 3.40
C GLY A 278 -3.88 -3.32 2.66
N GLY A 279 -4.67 -2.79 1.71
CA GLY A 279 -4.25 -1.68 0.86
C GLY A 279 -3.30 -2.12 -0.25
N SER A 280 -3.72 -3.08 -1.07
CA SER A 280 -2.90 -3.71 -2.11
C SER A 280 -3.01 -3.05 -3.49
N GLY A 281 -3.89 -2.05 -3.65
CA GLY A 281 -4.03 -1.31 -4.91
C GLY A 281 -2.97 -0.22 -5.02
N MET A 282 -2.04 -0.31 -5.96
CA MET A 282 -1.08 0.78 -6.18
C MET A 282 -1.85 2.07 -6.52
N PRO A 283 -1.71 3.13 -5.70
CA PRO A 283 -2.56 4.31 -5.87
C PRO A 283 -2.11 5.19 -7.03
N PHE A 284 -3.09 5.79 -7.68
CA PHE A 284 -2.95 6.84 -8.67
C PHE A 284 -3.67 8.10 -8.19
N THR A 285 -3.36 9.25 -8.79
CA THR A 285 -3.99 10.54 -8.46
C THR A 285 -4.48 11.22 -9.72
N SER A 286 -5.74 11.67 -9.71
CA SER A 286 -6.36 12.49 -10.75
C SER A 286 -6.82 13.82 -10.18
N GLU A 287 -7.04 14.80 -11.06
CA GLU A 287 -7.51 16.14 -10.70
C GLU A 287 -8.95 16.35 -11.18
N LEU A 288 -9.76 17.02 -10.36
CA LEU A 288 -11.11 17.45 -10.70
C LEU A 288 -11.10 18.85 -11.35
N PRO A 289 -12.16 19.24 -12.08
CA PRO A 289 -12.23 20.56 -12.73
C PRO A 289 -12.04 21.76 -11.80
N ASN A 290 -12.33 21.63 -10.51
CA ASN A 290 -12.13 22.66 -9.49
C ASN A 290 -10.71 22.67 -8.86
N GLY A 291 -9.79 21.83 -9.35
CA GLY A 291 -8.43 21.71 -8.83
C GLY A 291 -8.28 20.82 -7.59
N TRP A 292 -9.34 20.15 -7.12
CA TRP A 292 -9.21 19.14 -6.08
C TRP A 292 -8.59 17.87 -6.64
N THR A 293 -7.90 17.11 -5.82
CA THR A 293 -7.29 15.85 -6.24
C THR A 293 -8.00 14.67 -5.59
N VAL A 294 -8.20 13.62 -6.38
CA VAL A 294 -8.67 12.32 -5.91
C VAL A 294 -7.54 11.30 -6.09
N ARG A 295 -7.19 10.61 -5.00
CA ARG A 295 -6.27 9.47 -4.99
C ARG A 295 -7.09 8.21 -4.85
N PHE A 296 -6.73 7.15 -5.58
CA PHE A 296 -7.48 5.88 -5.58
C PHE A 296 -6.57 4.71 -5.99
N SER A 297 -6.95 3.49 -5.62
CA SER A 297 -6.28 2.25 -6.02
C SER A 297 -6.51 1.95 -7.49
N ALA A 298 -5.43 1.81 -8.29
CA ALA A 298 -5.50 1.64 -9.75
C ALA A 298 -4.95 0.30 -10.26
N SER A 299 -4.07 -0.37 -9.52
CA SER A 299 -3.42 -1.62 -9.94
C SER A 299 -3.43 -2.63 -8.80
N PRO A 300 -4.29 -3.67 -8.88
CA PRO A 300 -4.43 -4.65 -7.80
C PRO A 300 -3.21 -5.57 -7.74
N HIS A 301 -2.73 -5.81 -6.51
CA HIS A 301 -1.72 -6.81 -6.18
C HIS A 301 -2.37 -8.09 -5.66
N PHE A 302 -1.72 -9.19 -5.92
CA PHE A 302 -2.13 -10.53 -5.53
C PHE A 302 -0.96 -11.25 -4.85
N ASN A 303 -1.24 -12.22 -4.00
CA ASN A 303 -0.23 -13.13 -3.48
C ASN A 303 0.27 -14.12 -4.57
N ALA A 304 1.18 -15.02 -4.21
CA ALA A 304 1.73 -16.02 -5.13
C ALA A 304 0.69 -17.00 -5.68
N ASP A 305 -0.42 -17.19 -4.98
CA ASP A 305 -1.54 -18.05 -5.36
C ASP A 305 -2.63 -17.32 -6.16
N MET A 306 -2.37 -16.06 -6.58
CA MET A 306 -3.31 -15.20 -7.30
C MET A 306 -4.54 -14.80 -6.48
N GLU A 307 -4.46 -14.79 -5.16
CA GLU A 307 -5.49 -14.29 -4.28
C GLU A 307 -5.28 -12.79 -4.00
N GLN A 308 -6.38 -12.06 -3.89
CA GLN A 308 -6.37 -10.64 -3.53
C GLN A 308 -5.92 -10.45 -2.07
N ILE A 309 -4.99 -9.50 -1.86
CA ILE A 309 -4.51 -9.14 -0.52
C ILE A 309 -5.01 -7.75 -0.05
N GLU A 310 -6.02 -7.21 -0.74
CA GLU A 310 -6.60 -5.90 -0.42
C GLU A 310 -7.19 -5.83 0.99
N TRP A 311 -7.82 -6.90 1.45
CA TRP A 311 -8.42 -6.98 2.78
C TRP A 311 -7.43 -7.39 3.88
N GLY A 312 -6.13 -7.45 3.56
CA GLY A 312 -5.07 -7.83 4.47
C GLY A 312 -4.72 -9.30 4.44
N ILE A 313 -3.62 -9.62 5.11
CA ILE A 313 -3.00 -10.93 5.20
C ILE A 313 -3.19 -11.46 6.62
N GLU A 314 -3.74 -12.67 6.75
CA GLU A 314 -3.84 -13.35 8.04
C GLU A 314 -2.44 -13.74 8.53
N PRO A 315 -2.14 -13.62 9.83
CA PRO A 315 -0.89 -14.12 10.37
C PRO A 315 -0.90 -15.66 10.44
N ASP A 316 0.29 -16.27 10.35
CA ASP A 316 0.47 -17.71 10.59
C ASP A 316 0.10 -18.07 12.04
N ILE A 317 0.38 -17.15 12.97
CA ILE A 317 0.10 -17.32 14.40
C ILE A 317 -0.64 -16.08 14.90
N LYS A 318 -1.93 -16.22 15.15
CA LYS A 318 -2.74 -15.15 15.72
C LYS A 318 -2.47 -14.99 17.21
N VAL A 319 -2.06 -13.80 17.62
CA VAL A 319 -1.82 -13.41 19.01
C VAL A 319 -2.35 -12.01 19.23
N ASN A 320 -3.19 -11.83 20.25
CA ASN A 320 -3.64 -10.51 20.68
C ASN A 320 -2.88 -10.06 21.94
N MET A 321 -2.87 -8.76 22.18
CA MET A 321 -2.45 -8.20 23.46
C MET A 321 -3.38 -8.69 24.57
N ASP A 322 -2.82 -9.02 25.72
CA ASP A 322 -3.56 -9.39 26.94
C ASP A 322 -3.59 -8.20 27.91
N GLU A 323 -4.78 -7.84 28.38
CA GLU A 323 -4.95 -6.68 29.28
C GLU A 323 -4.18 -6.84 30.59
N THR A 324 -4.02 -8.06 31.11
CA THR A 324 -3.25 -8.32 32.32
C THR A 324 -1.77 -8.10 32.09
N ASP A 325 -1.25 -8.46 30.92
CA ASP A 325 0.13 -8.21 30.53
C ASP A 325 0.37 -6.71 30.34
N GLU A 326 -0.55 -6.02 29.68
CA GLU A 326 -0.44 -4.55 29.49
C GLU A 326 -0.35 -3.80 30.81
N THR A 327 -1.11 -4.21 31.85
CA THR A 327 -1.03 -3.60 33.19
C THR A 327 0.33 -3.79 33.87
N LYS A 328 1.11 -4.77 33.40
CA LYS A 328 2.48 -5.06 33.88
C LYS A 328 3.55 -4.52 32.95
N HIS A 329 3.14 -3.72 31.94
CA HIS A 329 4.02 -3.20 30.89
C HIS A 329 4.69 -4.30 30.05
N ILE A 330 3.97 -5.41 29.82
CA ILE A 330 4.41 -6.54 29.02
C ILE A 330 3.67 -6.48 27.66
N ASP A 331 4.42 -6.59 26.58
CA ASP A 331 3.85 -6.81 25.24
C ASP A 331 3.71 -8.30 24.99
N THR A 332 2.48 -8.81 25.09
CA THR A 332 2.16 -10.23 24.94
C THR A 332 2.66 -10.78 23.61
N ILE A 333 2.57 -10.00 22.53
CA ILE A 333 2.94 -10.44 21.17
C ILE A 333 4.47 -10.57 21.06
N ILE A 334 5.25 -9.60 21.59
CA ILE A 334 6.72 -9.70 21.63
C ILE A 334 7.15 -10.91 22.48
N GLU A 335 6.55 -11.11 23.66
CA GLU A 335 6.94 -12.23 24.53
C GLU A 335 6.62 -13.59 23.91
N LYS A 336 5.48 -13.72 23.19
CA LYS A 336 5.15 -14.93 22.44
C LYS A 336 6.12 -15.18 21.29
N ALA A 337 6.53 -14.12 20.57
CA ALA A 337 7.51 -14.22 19.49
C ALA A 337 8.88 -14.67 20.03
N ARG A 338 9.33 -14.12 21.18
CA ARG A 338 10.59 -14.53 21.84
C ARG A 338 10.54 -16.00 22.24
N ALA A 339 9.46 -16.43 22.91
CA ALA A 339 9.27 -17.81 23.34
C ALA A 339 9.21 -18.79 22.13
N PHE A 340 8.54 -18.39 21.04
CA PHE A 340 8.48 -19.17 19.79
C PHE A 340 9.88 -19.34 19.15
N LEU A 341 10.65 -18.27 19.05
CA LEU A 341 12.00 -18.31 18.48
C LEU A 341 12.96 -19.19 19.29
N LYS A 342 12.79 -19.25 20.61
CA LYS A 342 13.57 -20.12 21.51
C LYS A 342 13.06 -21.57 21.53
N GLY A 343 11.90 -21.85 20.95
CA GLY A 343 11.27 -23.18 21.02
C GLY A 343 10.65 -23.50 22.38
N GLU A 344 10.40 -22.51 23.23
CA GLU A 344 9.78 -22.63 24.55
C GLU A 344 8.26 -22.59 24.49
N TRP A 345 7.71 -22.15 23.37
CA TRP A 345 6.27 -22.08 23.14
C TRP A 345 5.93 -22.43 21.70
N THR A 346 4.85 -23.19 21.52
CA THR A 346 4.23 -23.49 20.23
C THR A 346 2.76 -23.10 20.29
N PRO A 347 2.18 -22.53 19.22
CA PRO A 347 0.75 -22.25 19.18
C PRO A 347 -0.05 -23.53 19.35
N ALA A 348 -1.21 -23.46 20.01
CA ALA A 348 -2.16 -24.55 19.99
C ALA A 348 -2.58 -24.79 18.53
N VAL A 349 -2.55 -26.05 18.09
CA VAL A 349 -3.07 -26.42 16.77
C VAL A 349 -4.57 -26.14 16.81
N SER A 350 -5.06 -25.19 16.00
CA SER A 350 -6.50 -25.04 15.78
C SER A 350 -6.98 -26.26 15.03
N GLU A 351 -7.83 -27.08 15.68
CA GLU A 351 -8.57 -28.18 15.03
C GLU A 351 -9.55 -27.63 13.98
#